data_6d826407548a22e2370a1de226dbdec0
#
_entry.id   6d826407548a22e2370a1de226dbdec0
#
_cell.length_a   1.000
_cell.length_b   1.000
_cell.length_c   1.000
_cell.angle_alpha   90.00
_cell.angle_beta   90.00
_cell.angle_gamma   90.00
#
_symmetry.space_group_name_H-M   'P 1'
#
loop_
_entity.id
_entity.type
_entity.pdbx_description
1 polymer ?
#
loop_
_entity_poly.entity_id
_entity_poly.type
_entity_poly.pdbx_seq_one_letter_code
_entity_poly.pdbx_strand_id
1 'polypeptide(L)'
;MSKGKLTLANGLVRREILTDGCRTVSFCNLQREEELVDAPHSDFWVSVNGKKYSGEDGFEFAEFKAVPCLERVPFQKTATMTVEGPYPPPGKAVEVRYLHRALQLQLTVRYELYDGMPVLMKQVSVKNVGRESVTVDTIAADVLQITQHRDMLFVDSDYDSTTDFLGLELSKYAKNYARYQYDMLEVAPAYRMNVKLEKGEEVHSITAYELLFGTDYYEHRLIEVKGMYRRIAPWCTDNVLFFHLISNSTAAIRKAVDQCAEVGLEMVIQSFGSGVNMESGNERYLNRIRAAYDYGHQKGIRMGAYTLAYVKNYRPVRGDEALNHDGSHICRCLATDWSRQYIQNVTRFIDQTGADAVEIDGPYGMMLCSGGKTHCHEDFTDSQYHQWKEAVVDWYQALKARGVYINAPDWHFLNGSNRSGVGYEEIAFSERREEQLITSRIYYYKGTFSKNPSQGWGFLPLNVYHGGGKDAMFFPTEQNRFA
;
A
#
# COMPACT_ATOMS: atom_id res chain seq x y z
N MET A 1 15.22 -27.01 18.84
CA MET A 1 14.98 -27.49 17.49
C MET A 1 15.06 -28.99 17.47
N SER A 2 14.00 -29.68 17.11
CA SER A 2 14.10 -31.10 16.70
C SER A 2 14.57 -31.14 15.23
N LYS A 3 15.34 -32.17 14.85
CA LYS A 3 15.77 -32.36 13.46
C LYS A 3 14.55 -32.28 12.53
N GLY A 4 14.56 -31.35 11.59
CA GLY A 4 13.53 -31.21 10.57
C GLY A 4 12.30 -30.38 10.93
N LYS A 5 12.22 -29.72 12.11
CA LYS A 5 11.09 -28.89 12.49
C LYS A 5 11.55 -27.54 13.04
N LEU A 6 10.97 -26.45 12.50
CA LEU A 6 11.09 -25.07 12.99
C LEU A 6 9.81 -24.70 13.71
N THR A 7 9.91 -24.10 14.91
CA THR A 7 8.78 -23.53 15.64
C THR A 7 9.02 -22.04 15.84
N LEU A 8 8.08 -21.22 15.39
CA LEU A 8 8.02 -19.79 15.60
C LEU A 8 6.89 -19.49 16.57
N ALA A 9 7.16 -18.77 17.65
CA ALA A 9 6.14 -18.41 18.64
C ALA A 9 6.51 -17.10 19.35
N ASN A 10 5.51 -16.27 19.65
CA ASN A 10 5.65 -15.04 20.42
C ASN A 10 4.70 -14.96 21.64
N GLY A 11 4.06 -16.09 22.01
CA GLY A 11 3.07 -16.18 23.09
C GLY A 11 1.63 -15.88 22.66
N LEU A 12 1.41 -15.31 21.47
CA LEU A 12 0.08 -15.04 20.91
C LEU A 12 -0.21 -15.93 19.70
N VAL A 13 0.83 -16.22 18.94
CA VAL A 13 0.79 -17.04 17.72
C VAL A 13 1.89 -18.07 17.78
N ARG A 14 1.62 -19.26 17.25
CA ARG A 14 2.63 -20.30 17.02
C ARG A 14 2.45 -20.89 15.63
N ARG A 15 3.54 -20.90 14.82
CA ARG A 15 3.59 -21.62 13.55
C ARG A 15 4.69 -22.66 13.59
N GLU A 16 4.38 -23.88 13.18
CA GLU A 16 5.30 -25.00 13.13
C GLU A 16 5.47 -25.45 11.67
N ILE A 17 6.72 -25.54 11.24
CA ILE A 17 7.08 -25.78 9.85
C ILE A 17 8.06 -26.94 9.80
N LEU A 18 7.79 -27.95 8.98
CA LEU A 18 8.75 -28.95 8.60
C LEU A 18 9.72 -28.37 7.59
N THR A 19 11.00 -28.56 7.80
CA THR A 19 12.04 -28.08 6.85
C THR A 19 12.03 -28.87 5.54
N ASP A 20 11.56 -30.11 5.56
CA ASP A 20 11.32 -30.91 4.36
C ASP A 20 10.05 -30.39 3.65
N GLY A 21 10.20 -29.96 2.40
CA GLY A 21 9.12 -29.40 1.59
C GLY A 21 8.58 -28.04 2.07
N CYS A 22 9.21 -27.42 3.08
CA CYS A 22 8.73 -26.18 3.70
C CYS A 22 7.23 -26.24 4.02
N ARG A 23 6.84 -27.20 4.84
CA ARG A 23 5.42 -27.47 5.10
C ARG A 23 4.96 -26.96 6.47
N THR A 24 3.98 -26.07 6.49
CA THR A 24 3.28 -25.72 7.72
C THR A 24 2.46 -26.90 8.20
N VAL A 25 2.67 -27.31 9.44
CA VAL A 25 1.96 -28.43 10.10
C VAL A 25 1.09 -27.98 11.26
N SER A 26 1.25 -26.73 11.70
CA SER A 26 0.42 -26.10 12.73
C SER A 26 0.52 -24.59 12.58
N PHE A 27 -0.60 -23.91 12.65
CA PHE A 27 -0.71 -22.46 12.78
C PHE A 27 -1.79 -22.15 13.81
N CYS A 28 -1.36 -21.95 15.03
CA CYS A 28 -2.21 -21.90 16.21
C CYS A 28 -2.36 -20.48 16.73
N ASN A 29 -3.60 -20.06 16.94
CA ASN A 29 -3.96 -18.89 17.73
C ASN A 29 -3.87 -19.25 19.22
N LEU A 30 -2.81 -18.82 19.88
CA LEU A 30 -2.57 -19.16 21.29
C LEU A 30 -3.48 -18.41 22.27
N GLN A 31 -4.10 -17.30 21.83
CA GLN A 31 -5.04 -16.53 22.65
C GLN A 31 -6.36 -17.28 22.82
N ARG A 32 -6.69 -18.14 21.87
CA ARG A 32 -7.95 -18.89 21.81
C ARG A 32 -7.77 -20.41 21.85
N GLU A 33 -6.52 -20.86 21.84
CA GLU A 33 -6.17 -22.28 21.72
C GLU A 33 -6.75 -22.96 20.47
N GLU A 34 -6.85 -22.19 19.35
CA GLU A 34 -7.43 -22.64 18.08
C GLU A 34 -6.34 -22.97 17.07
N GLU A 35 -6.42 -24.17 16.48
CA GLU A 35 -5.59 -24.58 15.33
C GLU A 35 -6.29 -24.19 14.03
N LEU A 36 -5.57 -23.52 13.12
CA LEU A 36 -6.12 -23.08 11.86
C LEU A 36 -5.83 -24.06 10.71
N VAL A 37 -4.69 -24.76 10.74
CA VAL A 37 -4.24 -25.62 9.65
C VAL A 37 -4.82 -27.02 9.79
N ASP A 38 -5.50 -27.51 8.75
CA ASP A 38 -6.13 -28.81 8.73
C ASP A 38 -5.17 -29.95 8.43
N ALA A 39 -4.22 -29.71 7.54
CA ALA A 39 -3.21 -30.69 7.11
C ALA A 39 -1.91 -30.02 6.67
N PRO A 40 -0.77 -30.75 6.77
CA PRO A 40 0.52 -30.27 6.28
C PRO A 40 0.49 -29.92 4.78
N HIS A 41 0.89 -28.71 4.44
CA HIS A 41 0.97 -28.24 3.06
C HIS A 41 2.23 -27.40 2.86
N SER A 42 2.81 -27.43 1.66
CA SER A 42 3.92 -26.55 1.30
C SER A 42 3.52 -25.10 1.41
N ASP A 43 4.30 -24.32 2.14
CA ASP A 43 4.04 -22.92 2.45
C ASP A 43 4.15 -21.97 1.25
N PHE A 44 4.69 -22.43 0.15
CA PHE A 44 4.89 -21.64 -1.05
C PHE A 44 4.76 -22.46 -2.30
N TRP A 45 4.55 -21.78 -3.39
CA TRP A 45 4.91 -22.27 -4.71
C TRP A 45 5.52 -21.14 -5.55
N VAL A 46 6.33 -21.51 -6.53
CA VAL A 46 6.90 -20.60 -7.51
C VAL A 46 6.64 -21.14 -8.91
N SER A 47 6.21 -20.28 -9.82
CA SER A 47 6.14 -20.59 -11.24
C SER A 47 7.40 -20.06 -11.94
N VAL A 48 8.09 -20.93 -12.65
CA VAL A 48 9.34 -20.62 -13.35
C VAL A 48 9.26 -21.16 -14.78
N ASN A 49 9.46 -20.29 -15.75
CA ASN A 49 9.34 -20.61 -17.18
C ASN A 49 8.03 -21.37 -17.51
N GLY A 50 6.91 -20.89 -16.95
CA GLY A 50 5.56 -21.44 -17.17
C GLY A 50 5.25 -22.72 -16.40
N LYS A 51 6.12 -23.21 -15.52
CA LYS A 51 5.88 -24.41 -14.72
C LYS A 51 5.89 -24.10 -13.23
N LYS A 52 4.87 -24.60 -12.52
CA LYS A 52 4.69 -24.43 -11.06
C LYS A 52 5.50 -25.51 -10.30
N TYR A 53 6.15 -25.06 -9.23
CA TYR A 53 6.91 -25.89 -8.29
C TYR A 53 6.55 -25.48 -6.86
N SER A 54 6.22 -26.45 -6.03
CA SER A 54 6.03 -26.31 -4.58
C SER A 54 7.32 -26.64 -3.84
N GLY A 55 7.35 -26.51 -2.53
CA GLY A 55 8.48 -26.93 -1.72
C GLY A 55 8.82 -28.43 -1.84
N GLU A 56 7.85 -29.26 -2.24
CA GLU A 56 8.01 -30.71 -2.42
C GLU A 56 8.56 -31.09 -3.80
N ASP A 57 8.64 -30.12 -4.74
CA ASP A 57 9.08 -30.35 -6.12
C ASP A 57 10.60 -30.14 -6.30
N GLY A 58 11.41 -30.75 -5.45
CA GLY A 58 12.87 -30.78 -5.60
C GLY A 58 13.62 -29.62 -4.93
N PHE A 59 12.95 -28.84 -4.06
CA PHE A 59 13.61 -27.90 -3.17
C PHE A 59 14.20 -28.60 -1.96
N GLU A 60 15.53 -28.64 -1.90
CA GLU A 60 16.28 -29.24 -0.79
C GLU A 60 16.56 -28.20 0.29
N PHE A 61 16.22 -28.47 1.55
CA PHE A 61 16.59 -27.63 2.68
C PHE A 61 18.11 -27.46 2.76
N ALA A 62 18.56 -26.21 2.81
CA ALA A 62 19.99 -25.90 2.90
C ALA A 62 20.38 -25.42 4.32
N GLU A 63 19.75 -24.37 4.78
CA GLU A 63 20.03 -23.77 6.10
C GLU A 63 18.87 -22.92 6.58
N PHE A 64 18.91 -22.53 7.86
CA PHE A 64 18.11 -21.42 8.37
C PHE A 64 19.02 -20.48 9.16
N LYS A 65 18.61 -19.20 9.20
CA LYS A 65 19.34 -18.15 9.90
C LYS A 65 18.37 -17.25 10.64
N ALA A 66 18.62 -17.03 11.92
CA ALA A 66 17.94 -15.97 12.65
C ALA A 66 18.48 -14.61 12.18
N VAL A 67 17.59 -13.70 11.88
CA VAL A 67 17.88 -12.35 11.37
C VAL A 67 17.01 -11.32 12.11
N PRO A 68 17.36 -10.02 12.09
CA PRO A 68 16.48 -9.00 12.63
C PRO A 68 15.22 -8.83 11.78
N CYS A 69 14.14 -8.29 12.37
CA CYS A 69 13.00 -7.80 11.61
C CYS A 69 13.45 -6.68 10.66
N LEU A 70 12.83 -6.63 9.48
CA LEU A 70 13.28 -5.76 8.40
C LEU A 70 12.57 -4.41 8.44
N GLU A 71 13.33 -3.34 8.38
CA GLU A 71 12.82 -2.02 8.03
C GLU A 71 12.48 -1.99 6.53
N ARG A 72 11.17 -2.11 6.21
CA ARG A 72 10.72 -2.24 4.81
C ARG A 72 10.53 -0.90 4.12
N VAL A 73 10.12 0.10 4.87
CA VAL A 73 9.88 1.45 4.38
C VAL A 73 10.74 2.40 5.21
N PRO A 74 11.56 3.28 4.60
CA PRO A 74 12.30 4.29 5.33
C PRO A 74 11.35 5.15 6.16
N PHE A 75 11.64 5.31 7.45
CA PHE A 75 10.74 5.98 8.38
C PHE A 75 11.43 7.10 9.15
N GLN A 76 10.80 8.28 9.13
CA GLN A 76 11.18 9.41 9.97
C GLN A 76 9.96 9.84 10.79
N LYS A 77 10.09 9.83 12.11
CA LYS A 77 9.03 10.26 13.01
C LYS A 77 8.84 11.78 12.93
N THR A 78 7.61 12.22 12.71
CA THR A 78 7.20 13.62 12.80
C THR A 78 6.55 13.93 14.15
N ALA A 79 6.42 15.22 14.49
CA ALA A 79 5.78 15.65 15.74
C ALA A 79 4.27 15.30 15.81
N THR A 80 3.64 15.13 14.65
CA THR A 80 2.20 14.84 14.51
C THR A 80 1.88 13.34 14.53
N MET A 81 2.89 12.48 14.56
CA MET A 81 2.72 11.03 14.63
C MET A 81 2.54 10.53 16.07
N THR A 82 1.54 9.67 16.27
CA THR A 82 1.33 8.92 17.52
C THR A 82 1.92 7.53 17.38
N VAL A 83 3.25 7.41 17.48
CA VAL A 83 3.94 6.12 17.29
C VAL A 83 3.97 5.33 18.59
N GLU A 84 3.45 4.12 18.55
CA GLU A 84 3.35 3.20 19.69
C GLU A 84 4.56 2.23 19.75
N GLY A 85 5.75 2.73 19.90
CA GLY A 85 6.96 1.90 20.03
C GLY A 85 7.98 2.11 18.91
N PRO A 86 9.05 1.29 18.87
CA PRO A 86 10.07 1.38 17.86
C PRO A 86 9.61 0.84 16.50
N TYR A 87 10.28 1.30 15.44
CA TYR A 87 10.13 0.76 14.10
C TYR A 87 11.51 0.36 13.54
N PRO A 88 11.66 -0.81 12.90
CA PRO A 88 10.64 -1.86 12.79
C PRO A 88 10.15 -2.35 14.15
N PRO A 89 8.94 -2.94 14.25
CA PRO A 89 8.47 -3.48 15.52
C PRO A 89 9.43 -4.52 16.05
N PRO A 90 9.69 -4.55 17.37
CA PRO A 90 10.56 -5.56 17.96
C PRO A 90 9.97 -6.95 17.74
N GLY A 91 10.86 -7.93 17.53
CA GLY A 91 10.46 -9.28 17.25
C GLY A 91 11.63 -10.14 16.81
N LYS A 92 11.32 -11.28 16.25
CA LYS A 92 12.30 -12.22 15.70
C LYS A 92 11.93 -12.59 14.27
N ALA A 93 12.95 -12.67 13.43
CA ALA A 93 12.82 -13.16 12.08
C ALA A 93 13.73 -14.36 11.83
N VAL A 94 13.32 -15.20 10.90
CA VAL A 94 14.11 -16.31 10.42
C VAL A 94 14.02 -16.37 8.90
N GLU A 95 15.16 -16.61 8.27
CA GLU A 95 15.26 -16.98 6.86
C GLU A 95 15.56 -18.46 6.76
N VAL A 96 14.75 -19.18 5.97
CA VAL A 96 14.91 -20.59 5.66
C VAL A 96 15.26 -20.70 4.18
N ARG A 97 16.42 -21.28 3.86
CA ARG A 97 16.92 -21.39 2.50
C ARG A 97 16.77 -22.79 1.94
N TYR A 98 16.38 -22.83 0.70
CA TYR A 98 16.23 -24.03 -0.11
C TYR A 98 17.02 -23.89 -1.40
N LEU A 99 17.51 -25.01 -1.93
CA LEU A 99 18.19 -25.07 -3.22
C LEU A 99 17.44 -26.04 -4.13
N HIS A 100 17.15 -25.59 -5.34
CA HIS A 100 16.66 -26.45 -6.41
C HIS A 100 17.76 -26.66 -7.44
N ARG A 101 18.43 -27.81 -7.38
CA ARG A 101 19.65 -28.08 -8.17
C ARG A 101 19.41 -28.08 -9.68
N ALA A 102 18.32 -28.69 -10.13
CA ALA A 102 18.03 -28.78 -11.56
C ALA A 102 17.67 -27.42 -12.19
N LEU A 103 16.97 -26.56 -11.45
CA LEU A 103 16.63 -25.20 -11.87
C LEU A 103 17.75 -24.19 -11.58
N GLN A 104 18.75 -24.57 -10.81
CA GLN A 104 19.82 -23.68 -10.33
C GLN A 104 19.24 -22.43 -9.64
N LEU A 105 18.25 -22.64 -8.78
CA LEU A 105 17.59 -21.59 -8.01
C LEU A 105 17.88 -21.75 -6.52
N GLN A 106 18.06 -20.62 -5.84
CA GLN A 106 17.97 -20.51 -4.39
C GLN A 106 16.64 -19.85 -4.05
N LEU A 107 15.90 -20.46 -3.16
CA LEU A 107 14.67 -19.89 -2.61
C LEU A 107 14.89 -19.60 -1.12
N THR A 108 14.44 -18.43 -0.68
CA THR A 108 14.49 -18.04 0.72
C THR A 108 13.09 -17.70 1.21
N VAL A 109 12.65 -18.37 2.25
CA VAL A 109 11.40 -18.05 2.94
C VAL A 109 11.74 -17.28 4.20
N ARG A 110 11.24 -16.05 4.31
CA ARG A 110 11.41 -15.20 5.48
C ARG A 110 10.11 -15.16 6.27
N TYR A 111 10.22 -15.40 7.56
CA TYR A 111 9.13 -15.25 8.54
C TYR A 111 9.54 -14.23 9.58
N GLU A 112 8.61 -13.35 9.98
CA GLU A 112 8.79 -12.43 11.09
C GLU A 112 7.62 -12.56 12.06
N LEU A 113 7.91 -12.65 13.35
CA LEU A 113 6.96 -12.56 14.45
C LEU A 113 7.32 -11.37 15.31
N TYR A 114 6.33 -10.54 15.59
CA TYR A 114 6.50 -9.31 16.35
C TYR A 114 6.08 -9.48 17.81
N ASP A 115 6.82 -8.87 18.72
CA ASP A 115 6.52 -8.94 20.14
C ASP A 115 5.21 -8.23 20.47
N GLY A 116 4.31 -8.92 21.19
CA GLY A 116 3.02 -8.38 21.62
C GLY A 116 2.03 -8.09 20.48
N MET A 117 2.20 -8.72 19.31
CA MET A 117 1.23 -8.69 18.20
C MET A 117 0.93 -10.11 17.71
N PRO A 118 -0.34 -10.47 17.51
CA PRO A 118 -0.70 -11.76 16.93
C PRO A 118 -0.57 -11.74 15.40
N VAL A 119 0.58 -11.28 14.91
CA VAL A 119 0.85 -11.07 13.47
C VAL A 119 2.09 -11.85 13.07
N LEU A 120 1.94 -12.66 12.03
CA LEU A 120 3.04 -13.28 11.31
C LEU A 120 3.18 -12.60 9.95
N MET A 121 4.38 -12.18 9.63
CA MET A 121 4.74 -11.72 8.28
C MET A 121 5.53 -12.79 7.56
N LYS A 122 5.23 -12.95 6.27
CA LYS A 122 5.93 -13.89 5.40
C LYS A 122 6.25 -13.30 4.03
N GLN A 123 7.43 -13.60 3.52
CA GLN A 123 7.88 -13.25 2.17
C GLN A 123 8.77 -14.34 1.63
N VAL A 124 8.70 -14.59 0.34
CA VAL A 124 9.52 -15.56 -0.39
C VAL A 124 10.37 -14.83 -1.40
N SER A 125 11.65 -15.20 -1.51
CA SER A 125 12.49 -14.70 -2.58
C SER A 125 13.09 -15.86 -3.40
N VAL A 126 13.31 -15.58 -4.69
CA VAL A 126 13.92 -16.51 -5.65
C VAL A 126 15.13 -15.83 -6.27
N LYS A 127 16.29 -16.47 -6.14
CA LYS A 127 17.56 -16.02 -6.70
C LYS A 127 18.04 -16.99 -7.75
N ASN A 128 18.41 -16.47 -8.92
CA ASN A 128 19.08 -17.25 -9.95
C ASN A 128 20.56 -17.46 -9.59
N VAL A 129 20.93 -18.68 -9.22
CA VAL A 129 22.32 -19.06 -8.94
C VAL A 129 22.97 -19.78 -10.12
N GLY A 130 22.20 -19.97 -11.20
CA GLY A 130 22.65 -20.59 -12.45
C GLY A 130 23.41 -19.64 -13.36
N ARG A 131 23.67 -20.10 -14.57
CA ARG A 131 24.31 -19.32 -15.63
C ARG A 131 23.32 -18.74 -16.63
N GLU A 132 22.28 -19.52 -16.91
CA GLU A 132 21.23 -19.13 -17.85
C GLU A 132 20.18 -18.22 -17.16
N SER A 133 19.60 -17.31 -17.90
CA SER A 133 18.50 -16.51 -17.38
C SER A 133 17.25 -17.36 -17.18
N VAL A 134 16.45 -17.01 -16.16
CA VAL A 134 15.17 -17.69 -15.88
C VAL A 134 14.08 -16.66 -15.72
N THR A 135 12.86 -17.00 -16.13
CA THR A 135 11.69 -16.14 -15.89
C THR A 135 10.93 -16.69 -14.69
N VAL A 136 10.77 -15.85 -13.67
CA VAL A 136 9.88 -16.11 -12.54
C VAL A 136 8.52 -15.53 -12.87
N ASP A 137 7.57 -16.39 -13.17
CA ASP A 137 6.24 -15.97 -13.58
C ASP A 137 5.41 -15.46 -12.38
N THR A 138 5.47 -16.17 -11.25
CA THR A 138 4.72 -15.81 -10.03
C THR A 138 5.34 -16.51 -8.82
N ILE A 139 5.24 -15.87 -7.65
CA ILE A 139 5.60 -16.46 -6.36
C ILE A 139 4.39 -16.31 -5.42
N ALA A 140 3.91 -17.41 -4.85
CA ALA A 140 3.00 -17.36 -3.73
C ALA A 140 3.78 -17.10 -2.45
N ALA A 141 3.44 -16.00 -1.79
CA ALA A 141 4.05 -15.60 -0.52
C ALA A 141 3.65 -16.55 0.60
N ASP A 142 2.39 -16.99 0.62
CA ASP A 142 1.92 -18.02 1.54
C ASP A 142 0.86 -18.93 0.92
N VAL A 143 0.82 -20.17 1.42
CA VAL A 143 -0.18 -21.18 1.06
C VAL A 143 -0.50 -21.99 2.29
N LEU A 144 -1.77 -22.01 2.69
CA LEU A 144 -2.23 -22.71 3.89
C LEU A 144 -3.49 -23.51 3.59
N GLN A 145 -3.58 -24.71 4.11
CA GLN A 145 -4.80 -25.50 4.09
C GLN A 145 -5.65 -25.18 5.31
N ILE A 146 -6.75 -24.44 5.13
CA ILE A 146 -7.62 -23.95 6.21
C ILE A 146 -9.08 -24.12 5.80
N THR A 147 -9.86 -24.89 6.57
CA THR A 147 -11.31 -25.01 6.42
C THR A 147 -12.06 -24.31 7.55
N GLN A 148 -11.57 -24.47 8.78
CA GLN A 148 -12.18 -23.92 9.98
C GLN A 148 -11.49 -22.62 10.40
N HIS A 149 -12.18 -21.81 11.18
CA HIS A 149 -11.64 -20.56 11.75
C HIS A 149 -11.09 -19.54 10.75
N ARG A 150 -11.53 -19.58 9.48
CA ARG A 150 -11.10 -18.61 8.43
C ARG A 150 -11.42 -17.17 8.80
N ASP A 151 -12.53 -16.98 9.50
CA ASP A 151 -12.98 -15.69 9.99
C ASP A 151 -12.12 -15.14 11.14
N MET A 152 -11.28 -16.00 11.74
CA MET A 152 -10.31 -15.62 12.76
C MET A 152 -8.95 -15.20 12.19
N LEU A 153 -8.77 -15.29 10.89
CA LEU A 153 -7.56 -14.90 10.19
C LEU A 153 -7.84 -13.71 9.25
N PHE A 154 -7.19 -12.60 9.52
CA PHE A 154 -7.12 -11.48 8.60
C PHE A 154 -5.81 -11.54 7.83
N VAL A 155 -5.90 -11.48 6.52
CA VAL A 155 -4.73 -11.48 5.63
C VAL A 155 -4.67 -10.18 4.85
N ASP A 156 -3.51 -9.56 4.87
CA ASP A 156 -3.23 -8.37 4.08
C ASP A 156 -1.87 -8.46 3.39
N SER A 157 -1.62 -7.58 2.44
CA SER A 157 -0.39 -7.54 1.64
C SER A 157 0.00 -6.11 1.29
N ASP A 158 1.30 -5.91 1.10
CA ASP A 158 1.84 -4.70 0.49
C ASP A 158 1.42 -4.52 -0.99
N TYR A 159 0.81 -5.55 -1.58
CA TYR A 159 0.20 -5.53 -2.93
C TYR A 159 -1.28 -5.13 -2.91
N ASP A 160 -1.81 -4.68 -1.79
CA ASP A 160 -3.19 -4.21 -1.73
C ASP A 160 -3.35 -2.94 -2.58
N SER A 161 -4.28 -3.02 -3.52
CA SER A 161 -4.64 -1.94 -4.43
C SER A 161 -6.13 -1.63 -4.36
N THR A 162 -6.81 -2.08 -3.32
CA THR A 162 -8.24 -1.83 -3.18
C THR A 162 -8.50 -0.36 -2.88
N THR A 163 -9.13 0.32 -3.83
CA THR A 163 -9.78 1.59 -3.59
C THR A 163 -11.07 1.36 -2.83
N ASP A 164 -11.12 1.75 -1.59
CA ASP A 164 -12.38 1.90 -0.90
C ASP A 164 -12.93 3.32 -1.06
N PHE A 165 -12.99 3.74 -2.30
CA PHE A 165 -13.44 5.06 -2.70
C PHE A 165 -14.90 5.35 -2.31
N LEU A 166 -15.71 4.30 -2.17
CA LEU A 166 -17.13 4.41 -1.94
C LEU A 166 -17.57 3.95 -0.54
N GLY A 167 -16.68 3.80 0.40
CA GLY A 167 -17.04 3.31 1.72
C GLY A 167 -17.60 1.87 1.71
N LEU A 168 -17.38 1.12 0.64
CA LEU A 168 -17.82 -0.25 0.51
C LEU A 168 -16.93 -1.19 1.33
N GLU A 169 -17.54 -2.22 1.89
CA GLU A 169 -16.80 -3.21 2.67
C GLU A 169 -15.67 -3.82 1.84
N LEU A 170 -14.47 -3.91 2.43
CA LEU A 170 -13.30 -4.56 1.83
C LEU A 170 -13.61 -5.97 1.29
N SER A 171 -14.65 -6.61 1.81
CA SER A 171 -15.13 -7.93 1.37
C SER A 171 -15.76 -7.96 -0.02
N LYS A 172 -16.16 -6.83 -0.60
CA LYS A 172 -16.83 -6.79 -1.91
C LYS A 172 -15.89 -6.75 -3.10
N TYR A 173 -14.66 -6.32 -2.88
CA TYR A 173 -13.64 -6.36 -3.91
C TYR A 173 -12.83 -7.62 -3.73
N ALA A 174 -12.76 -8.45 -4.76
CA ALA A 174 -11.84 -9.57 -4.78
C ALA A 174 -10.44 -9.00 -4.52
N LYS A 175 -9.88 -9.35 -3.38
CA LYS A 175 -8.50 -8.98 -3.09
C LYS A 175 -7.63 -9.50 -4.22
N ASN A 176 -6.77 -8.67 -4.76
CA ASN A 176 -5.92 -9.04 -5.88
C ASN A 176 -4.74 -9.94 -5.48
N TYR A 177 -4.69 -10.38 -4.22
CA TYR A 177 -3.57 -11.15 -3.68
C TYR A 177 -3.96 -12.32 -2.77
N ALA A 178 -5.11 -12.31 -2.10
CA ALA A 178 -5.51 -13.39 -1.21
C ALA A 178 -6.77 -14.09 -1.69
N ARG A 179 -6.69 -15.40 -1.87
CA ARG A 179 -7.79 -16.22 -2.41
C ARG A 179 -8.00 -17.44 -1.56
N TYR A 180 -9.27 -17.69 -1.21
CA TYR A 180 -9.70 -18.99 -0.73
C TYR A 180 -10.29 -19.78 -1.89
N GLN A 181 -9.67 -20.89 -2.21
CA GLN A 181 -10.24 -21.86 -3.16
C GLN A 181 -10.44 -23.16 -2.41
N TYR A 182 -11.70 -23.54 -2.18
CA TYR A 182 -12.07 -24.67 -1.35
C TYR A 182 -11.52 -24.53 0.08
N ASP A 183 -10.53 -25.35 0.43
CA ASP A 183 -9.85 -25.42 1.72
C ASP A 183 -8.47 -24.74 1.73
N MET A 184 -8.07 -24.15 0.61
CA MET A 184 -6.75 -23.50 0.47
C MET A 184 -6.87 -21.99 0.54
N LEU A 185 -6.04 -21.36 1.39
CA LEU A 185 -5.67 -19.96 1.32
C LEU A 185 -4.40 -19.83 0.47
N GLU A 186 -4.43 -18.98 -0.52
CA GLU A 186 -3.27 -18.64 -1.34
C GLU A 186 -3.06 -17.12 -1.33
N VAL A 187 -1.86 -16.67 -1.00
CA VAL A 187 -1.44 -15.26 -1.05
C VAL A 187 -0.40 -15.09 -2.16
N ALA A 188 -0.87 -14.62 -3.29
CA ALA A 188 -0.08 -14.41 -4.49
C ALA A 188 -0.69 -13.28 -5.32
N PRO A 189 0.06 -12.58 -6.19
CA PRO A 189 -0.52 -11.64 -7.14
C PRO A 189 -1.62 -12.32 -7.98
N ALA A 190 -2.71 -11.59 -8.27
CA ALA A 190 -3.81 -12.11 -9.10
C ALA A 190 -3.35 -12.44 -10.53
N TYR A 191 -2.34 -11.71 -11.00
CA TYR A 191 -1.71 -11.83 -12.29
C TYR A 191 -0.22 -12.16 -12.15
N ARG A 192 0.43 -12.47 -13.27
CA ARG A 192 1.85 -12.84 -13.28
C ARG A 192 2.74 -11.67 -12.85
N MET A 193 3.88 -12.00 -12.28
CA MET A 193 4.99 -11.07 -12.07
C MET A 193 5.87 -10.96 -13.32
N ASN A 194 6.13 -12.08 -13.98
CA ASN A 194 6.91 -12.19 -15.23
C ASN A 194 8.28 -11.48 -15.16
N VAL A 195 9.05 -11.81 -14.14
CA VAL A 195 10.36 -11.18 -13.90
C VAL A 195 11.48 -12.07 -14.41
N LYS A 196 12.23 -11.56 -15.37
CA LYS A 196 13.44 -12.24 -15.88
C LYS A 196 14.60 -11.98 -14.92
N LEU A 197 15.25 -13.05 -14.48
CA LEU A 197 16.43 -13.01 -13.61
C LEU A 197 17.67 -13.47 -14.36
N GLU A 198 18.64 -12.61 -14.46
CA GLU A 198 20.00 -12.96 -14.89
C GLU A 198 20.76 -13.59 -13.71
N LYS A 199 21.96 -14.15 -13.98
CA LYS A 199 22.78 -14.77 -12.95
C LYS A 199 23.03 -13.84 -11.77
N GLY A 200 22.68 -14.28 -10.57
CA GLY A 200 22.87 -13.56 -9.31
C GLY A 200 21.75 -12.61 -8.95
N GLU A 201 20.80 -12.36 -9.85
CA GLU A 201 19.63 -11.54 -9.56
C GLU A 201 18.61 -12.29 -8.73
N GLU A 202 17.82 -11.53 -7.99
CA GLU A 202 16.83 -12.01 -7.04
C GLU A 202 15.54 -11.22 -7.17
N VAL A 203 14.40 -11.91 -7.06
CA VAL A 203 13.07 -11.30 -6.98
C VAL A 203 12.36 -11.74 -5.72
N HIS A 204 11.60 -10.84 -5.12
CA HIS A 204 10.78 -11.11 -3.95
C HIS A 204 9.30 -11.24 -4.35
N SER A 205 8.60 -12.13 -3.64
CA SER A 205 7.13 -12.15 -3.65
C SER A 205 6.58 -10.85 -3.09
N ILE A 206 5.28 -10.64 -3.25
CA ILE A 206 4.52 -9.74 -2.37
C ILE A 206 4.69 -10.22 -0.92
N THR A 207 4.45 -9.33 0.04
CA THR A 207 4.54 -9.67 1.46
C THR A 207 3.16 -10.07 1.99
N ALA A 208 3.06 -11.17 2.69
CA ALA A 208 1.85 -11.57 3.42
C ALA A 208 1.95 -11.14 4.88
N TYR A 209 0.88 -10.53 5.40
CA TYR A 209 0.68 -10.22 6.81
C TYR A 209 -0.56 -10.96 7.30
N GLU A 210 -0.39 -11.78 8.31
CA GLU A 210 -1.40 -12.68 8.84
C GLU A 210 -1.65 -12.33 10.30
N LEU A 211 -2.82 -11.70 10.56
CA LEU A 211 -3.27 -11.32 11.89
C LEU A 211 -4.29 -12.33 12.39
N LEU A 212 -4.04 -12.95 13.55
CA LEU A 212 -4.97 -13.86 14.21
C LEU A 212 -5.77 -13.10 15.26
N PHE A 213 -7.10 -13.05 15.07
CA PHE A 213 -7.98 -12.33 15.97
C PHE A 213 -8.12 -13.00 17.33
N GLY A 214 -7.96 -12.23 18.40
CA GLY A 214 -8.16 -12.69 19.78
C GLY A 214 -9.63 -12.73 20.22
N THR A 215 -10.56 -12.28 19.36
CA THR A 215 -11.96 -12.03 19.73
C THR A 215 -12.94 -12.38 18.62
N ASP A 216 -14.17 -12.73 19.00
CA ASP A 216 -15.29 -12.93 18.08
C ASP A 216 -16.03 -11.61 17.76
N TYR A 217 -15.82 -10.57 18.52
CA TYR A 217 -16.50 -9.29 18.35
C TYR A 217 -15.93 -8.53 17.17
N TYR A 218 -16.79 -8.24 16.20
CA TYR A 218 -16.41 -7.60 14.94
C TYR A 218 -15.67 -6.27 15.13
N GLU A 219 -16.17 -5.41 15.98
CA GLU A 219 -15.57 -4.10 16.26
C GLU A 219 -14.17 -4.23 16.89
N HIS A 220 -13.97 -5.20 17.75
CA HIS A 220 -12.66 -5.47 18.35
C HIS A 220 -11.68 -6.00 17.31
N ARG A 221 -12.10 -6.88 16.40
CA ARG A 221 -11.27 -7.34 15.28
C ARG A 221 -10.76 -6.16 14.44
N LEU A 222 -11.63 -5.19 14.18
CA LEU A 222 -11.26 -3.99 13.42
C LEU A 222 -10.25 -3.11 14.17
N ILE A 223 -10.35 -3.04 15.50
CA ILE A 223 -9.35 -2.38 16.34
C ILE A 223 -8.01 -3.11 16.30
N GLU A 224 -8.02 -4.45 16.30
CA GLU A 224 -6.80 -5.25 16.15
C GLU A 224 -6.12 -5.00 14.81
N VAL A 225 -6.88 -4.93 13.71
CA VAL A 225 -6.36 -4.55 12.38
C VAL A 225 -5.72 -3.15 12.41
N LYS A 226 -6.38 -2.16 13.01
CA LYS A 226 -5.81 -0.82 13.17
C LYS A 226 -4.54 -0.83 14.01
N GLY A 227 -4.53 -1.61 15.09
CA GLY A 227 -3.35 -1.81 15.94
C GLY A 227 -2.18 -2.41 15.17
N MET A 228 -2.45 -3.36 14.28
CA MET A 228 -1.44 -3.91 13.38
C MET A 228 -0.82 -2.82 12.50
N TYR A 229 -1.64 -2.06 11.77
CA TYR A 229 -1.13 -1.01 10.88
C TYR A 229 -0.33 0.06 11.63
N ARG A 230 -0.81 0.53 12.79
CA ARG A 230 -0.12 1.55 13.58
C ARG A 230 1.27 1.14 14.02
N ARG A 231 1.52 -0.14 14.16
CA ARG A 231 2.83 -0.68 14.58
C ARG A 231 3.71 -1.07 13.39
N ILE A 232 3.13 -1.65 12.35
CA ILE A 232 3.85 -2.09 11.13
C ILE A 232 4.07 -0.92 10.17
N ALA A 233 3.13 0.03 10.11
CA ALA A 233 3.17 1.21 9.25
C ALA A 233 2.95 2.50 10.07
N PRO A 234 3.86 2.87 10.99
CA PRO A 234 3.66 3.95 11.95
C PRO A 234 3.44 5.33 11.30
N TRP A 235 3.83 5.53 10.06
CA TRP A 235 3.53 6.74 9.29
C TRP A 235 2.03 6.95 9.06
N CYS A 236 1.18 5.92 9.16
CA CYS A 236 -0.27 6.06 9.09
C CYS A 236 -0.87 6.79 10.31
N THR A 237 -0.09 6.97 11.38
CA THR A 237 -0.50 7.74 12.57
C THR A 237 -0.26 9.24 12.42
N ASP A 238 0.31 9.69 11.30
CA ASP A 238 0.52 11.12 11.00
C ASP A 238 -0.80 11.78 10.59
N ASN A 239 -1.60 12.18 11.57
CA ASN A 239 -2.93 12.79 11.39
C ASN A 239 -2.84 14.31 11.29
N VAL A 240 -2.28 14.77 10.20
CA VAL A 240 -2.13 16.21 9.92
C VAL A 240 -3.48 16.85 9.62
N LEU A 241 -3.78 17.97 10.27
CA LEU A 241 -4.88 18.83 9.88
C LEU A 241 -4.44 19.72 8.73
N PHE A 242 -5.00 19.53 7.56
CA PHE A 242 -4.60 20.27 6.37
C PHE A 242 -5.75 21.03 5.69
N PHE A 243 -5.37 22.07 4.98
CA PHE A 243 -6.24 22.90 4.16
C PHE A 243 -5.96 22.67 2.67
N HIS A 244 -7.00 22.38 1.89
CA HIS A 244 -6.89 22.30 0.43
C HIS A 244 -7.05 23.69 -0.20
N LEU A 245 -6.01 24.15 -0.87
CA LEU A 245 -5.98 25.44 -1.55
C LEU A 245 -6.16 25.28 -3.06
N ILE A 246 -7.19 25.87 -3.63
CA ILE A 246 -7.43 25.91 -5.09
C ILE A 246 -6.82 27.17 -5.67
N SER A 247 -5.51 27.33 -5.56
CA SER A 247 -4.74 28.41 -6.19
C SER A 247 -3.24 28.10 -6.16
N ASN A 248 -2.51 28.60 -7.17
CA ASN A 248 -1.05 28.62 -7.17
C ASN A 248 -0.47 30.05 -7.18
N SER A 249 -1.27 31.08 -6.92
CA SER A 249 -0.74 32.43 -6.77
C SER A 249 -0.02 32.60 -5.44
N THR A 250 1.13 33.27 -5.44
CA THR A 250 1.91 33.52 -4.21
C THR A 250 1.10 34.23 -3.14
N ALA A 251 0.25 35.18 -3.52
CA ALA A 251 -0.62 35.90 -2.59
C ALA A 251 -1.63 34.97 -1.89
N ALA A 252 -2.30 34.10 -2.67
CA ALA A 252 -3.26 33.14 -2.11
C ALA A 252 -2.59 32.10 -1.20
N ILE A 253 -1.41 31.60 -1.61
CA ILE A 253 -0.63 30.64 -0.78
C ILE A 253 -0.27 31.29 0.56
N ARG A 254 0.29 32.51 0.57
CA ARG A 254 0.65 33.21 1.80
C ARG A 254 -0.57 33.47 2.70
N LYS A 255 -1.69 33.90 2.11
CA LYS A 255 -2.93 34.11 2.84
C LYS A 255 -3.43 32.80 3.49
N ALA A 256 -3.41 31.68 2.76
CA ALA A 256 -3.79 30.39 3.31
C ALA A 256 -2.86 29.95 4.46
N VAL A 257 -1.56 30.14 4.30
CA VAL A 257 -0.56 29.88 5.35
C VAL A 257 -0.85 30.70 6.61
N ASP A 258 -1.11 32.02 6.46
CA ASP A 258 -1.42 32.89 7.62
C ASP A 258 -2.69 32.44 8.33
N GLN A 259 -3.75 32.11 7.58
CA GLN A 259 -4.99 31.60 8.12
C GLN A 259 -4.81 30.26 8.82
N CYS A 260 -4.08 29.31 8.21
CA CYS A 260 -3.78 28.03 8.83
C CYS A 260 -3.01 28.19 10.14
N ALA A 261 -2.00 29.05 10.17
CA ALA A 261 -1.23 29.33 11.36
C ALA A 261 -2.07 29.96 12.49
N GLU A 262 -3.04 30.82 12.12
CA GLU A 262 -3.95 31.45 13.08
C GLU A 262 -4.94 30.46 13.71
N VAL A 263 -5.48 29.52 12.92
CA VAL A 263 -6.51 28.57 13.38
C VAL A 263 -5.97 27.22 13.83
N GLY A 264 -4.65 26.98 13.75
CA GLY A 264 -4.00 25.75 14.20
C GLY A 264 -4.07 24.60 13.19
N LEU A 265 -4.28 24.88 11.89
CA LEU A 265 -4.04 23.89 10.85
C LEU A 265 -2.52 23.72 10.61
N GLU A 266 -2.11 22.54 10.18
CA GLU A 266 -0.69 22.12 10.20
C GLU A 266 -0.08 22.04 8.81
N MET A 267 -0.92 22.01 7.75
CA MET A 267 -0.46 21.86 6.38
C MET A 267 -1.38 22.56 5.37
N VAL A 268 -0.82 23.06 4.30
CA VAL A 268 -1.55 23.52 3.11
C VAL A 268 -1.19 22.63 1.94
N ILE A 269 -2.18 22.02 1.30
CA ILE A 269 -2.02 21.25 0.06
C ILE A 269 -2.63 22.07 -1.08
N GLN A 270 -1.82 22.40 -2.09
CA GLN A 270 -2.32 22.93 -3.35
C GLN A 270 -3.00 21.79 -4.12
N SER A 271 -4.32 21.69 -3.99
CA SER A 271 -5.12 20.57 -4.44
C SER A 271 -5.51 20.65 -5.91
N PHE A 272 -6.31 19.69 -6.36
CA PHE A 272 -6.88 19.68 -7.71
C PHE A 272 -7.50 21.04 -8.06
N GLY A 273 -7.30 21.49 -9.30
CA GLY A 273 -7.82 22.80 -9.76
C GLY A 273 -6.98 24.01 -9.35
N SER A 274 -5.95 23.85 -8.50
CA SER A 274 -5.07 24.95 -8.10
C SER A 274 -4.21 25.49 -9.24
N GLY A 275 -3.97 24.69 -10.27
CA GLY A 275 -3.04 24.98 -11.34
C GLY A 275 -1.56 24.77 -10.95
N VAL A 276 -1.30 24.11 -9.82
CA VAL A 276 0.04 23.64 -9.51
C VAL A 276 0.50 22.63 -10.55
N ASN A 277 1.75 22.69 -10.97
CA ASN A 277 2.33 21.74 -11.92
C ASN A 277 3.62 21.16 -11.37
N MET A 278 3.51 19.97 -10.79
CA MET A 278 4.64 19.24 -10.22
C MET A 278 5.57 18.66 -11.30
N GLU A 279 5.12 18.55 -12.54
CA GLU A 279 5.95 18.10 -13.66
C GLU A 279 6.78 19.22 -14.29
N SER A 280 6.63 20.46 -13.85
CA SER A 280 7.30 21.61 -14.46
C SER A 280 8.81 21.56 -14.32
N GLY A 281 9.52 21.73 -15.43
CA GLY A 281 10.96 21.96 -15.46
C GLY A 281 11.37 23.45 -15.47
N ASN A 282 10.42 24.35 -15.31
CA ASN A 282 10.68 25.80 -15.38
C ASN A 282 11.25 26.31 -14.04
N GLU A 283 12.52 26.63 -14.00
CA GLU A 283 13.21 27.09 -12.77
C GLU A 283 12.58 28.34 -12.16
N ARG A 284 12.13 29.30 -12.97
CA ARG A 284 11.45 30.51 -12.47
C ARG A 284 10.17 30.13 -11.71
N TYR A 285 9.42 29.18 -12.26
CA TYR A 285 8.22 28.67 -11.61
C TYR A 285 8.55 27.96 -10.31
N LEU A 286 9.52 27.05 -10.33
CA LEU A 286 9.95 26.29 -9.16
C LEU A 286 10.48 27.19 -8.04
N ASN A 287 11.32 28.19 -8.39
CA ASN A 287 11.83 29.18 -7.44
C ASN A 287 10.69 30.03 -6.83
N ARG A 288 9.66 30.36 -7.61
CA ARG A 288 8.49 31.09 -7.09
C ARG A 288 7.70 30.25 -6.09
N ILE A 289 7.48 28.96 -6.40
CA ILE A 289 6.80 28.04 -5.49
C ILE A 289 7.63 27.82 -4.23
N ARG A 290 8.94 27.59 -4.36
CA ARG A 290 9.86 27.46 -3.24
C ARG A 290 9.76 28.66 -2.28
N ALA A 291 9.83 29.87 -2.78
CA ALA A 291 9.72 31.07 -1.95
C ALA A 291 8.38 31.20 -1.23
N ALA A 292 7.29 30.61 -1.79
CA ALA A 292 6.00 30.55 -1.13
C ALA A 292 5.97 29.44 -0.06
N TYR A 293 6.62 28.30 -0.31
CA TYR A 293 6.72 27.21 0.65
C TYR A 293 7.64 27.53 1.83
N ASP A 294 8.78 28.18 1.53
CA ASP A 294 9.68 28.72 2.59
C ASP A 294 8.93 29.66 3.57
N TYR A 295 7.97 30.46 3.05
CA TYR A 295 7.10 31.27 3.90
C TYR A 295 6.19 30.41 4.81
N GLY A 296 5.64 29.32 4.29
CA GLY A 296 4.89 28.34 5.07
C GLY A 296 5.72 27.75 6.18
N HIS A 297 6.93 27.27 5.85
CA HIS A 297 7.87 26.69 6.82
C HIS A 297 8.26 27.66 7.92
N GLN A 298 8.48 28.94 7.60
CA GLN A 298 8.73 30.00 8.62
C GLN A 298 7.59 30.17 9.61
N LYS A 299 6.35 29.82 9.21
CA LYS A 299 5.15 29.84 10.06
C LYS A 299 4.84 28.48 10.71
N GLY A 300 5.68 27.47 10.50
CA GLY A 300 5.46 26.12 11.00
C GLY A 300 4.40 25.33 10.23
N ILE A 301 4.02 25.78 9.02
CA ILE A 301 3.03 25.13 8.16
C ILE A 301 3.74 24.28 7.10
N ARG A 302 3.43 22.99 7.04
CA ARG A 302 3.89 22.11 5.97
C ARG A 302 3.21 22.47 4.65
N MET A 303 3.91 22.24 3.54
CA MET A 303 3.44 22.61 2.21
C MET A 303 3.37 21.39 1.32
N GLY A 304 2.26 21.19 0.63
CA GLY A 304 2.05 20.07 -0.28
C GLY A 304 1.43 20.48 -1.62
N ALA A 305 1.50 19.57 -2.57
CA ALA A 305 0.92 19.77 -3.89
C ALA A 305 0.25 18.48 -4.41
N TYR A 306 -0.73 18.68 -5.27
CA TYR A 306 -1.48 17.64 -5.95
C TYR A 306 -0.82 17.26 -7.27
N THR A 307 -0.84 15.97 -7.57
CA THR A 307 -0.46 15.41 -8.86
C THR A 307 -1.41 14.30 -9.27
N LEU A 308 -1.65 14.18 -10.58
CA LEU A 308 -2.56 13.19 -11.15
C LEU A 308 -1.75 12.09 -11.84
N ALA A 309 -1.58 10.97 -11.14
CA ALA A 309 -0.88 9.79 -11.68
C ALA A 309 -1.75 8.98 -12.64
N TYR A 310 -3.07 9.01 -12.42
CA TYR A 310 -4.06 8.29 -13.21
C TYR A 310 -4.92 9.25 -14.01
N VAL A 311 -4.88 9.16 -15.32
CA VAL A 311 -5.67 10.01 -16.21
C VAL A 311 -6.52 9.16 -17.15
N LYS A 312 -7.84 9.17 -16.94
CA LYS A 312 -8.83 8.59 -17.83
C LYS A 312 -9.14 9.59 -18.96
N ASN A 313 -9.16 9.13 -20.22
CA ASN A 313 -9.51 9.94 -21.39
C ASN A 313 -8.55 11.11 -21.70
N TYR A 314 -7.32 11.03 -21.25
CA TYR A 314 -6.29 11.99 -21.69
C TYR A 314 -5.93 11.73 -23.15
N ARG A 315 -5.45 12.77 -23.87
CA ARG A 315 -4.94 12.55 -25.23
C ARG A 315 -3.77 11.57 -25.17
N PRO A 316 -3.92 10.35 -25.71
CA PRO A 316 -2.92 9.32 -25.54
C PRO A 316 -1.61 9.74 -26.22
N VAL A 317 -0.52 9.62 -25.48
CA VAL A 317 0.80 9.50 -26.10
C VAL A 317 0.86 8.06 -26.60
N ARG A 318 0.90 7.88 -27.91
CA ARG A 318 0.84 6.56 -28.54
C ARG A 318 1.90 5.62 -27.94
N GLY A 319 1.46 4.53 -27.36
CA GLY A 319 2.29 3.49 -26.74
C GLY A 319 2.43 3.53 -25.22
N ASP A 320 1.79 4.51 -24.55
CA ASP A 320 1.80 4.64 -23.08
C ASP A 320 0.40 4.44 -22.48
N GLU A 321 -0.53 3.88 -23.24
CA GLU A 321 -1.89 3.68 -22.83
C GLU A 321 -2.06 2.34 -22.10
N ALA A 322 -2.65 2.38 -20.91
CA ALA A 322 -3.23 1.20 -20.31
C ALA A 322 -4.63 0.97 -20.87
N LEU A 323 -4.93 -0.25 -21.26
CA LEU A 323 -6.25 -0.65 -21.74
C LEU A 323 -6.87 -1.61 -20.73
N ASN A 324 -8.12 -1.38 -20.34
CA ASN A 324 -8.86 -2.36 -19.58
C ASN A 324 -9.24 -3.59 -20.45
N HIS A 325 -9.75 -4.65 -19.82
CA HIS A 325 -10.08 -5.90 -20.52
C HIS A 325 -11.09 -5.75 -21.67
N ASP A 326 -11.99 -4.80 -21.60
CA ASP A 326 -13.00 -4.55 -22.63
C ASP A 326 -12.54 -3.50 -23.67
N GLY A 327 -11.33 -2.94 -23.50
CA GLY A 327 -10.80 -1.92 -24.39
C GLY A 327 -11.51 -0.56 -24.31
N SER A 328 -12.43 -0.39 -23.36
CA SER A 328 -13.29 0.80 -23.28
C SER A 328 -12.62 1.99 -22.60
N HIS A 329 -11.52 1.78 -21.86
CA HIS A 329 -10.82 2.80 -21.11
C HIS A 329 -9.37 2.87 -21.51
N ILE A 330 -8.92 4.06 -21.84
CA ILE A 330 -7.52 4.35 -22.14
C ILE A 330 -7.01 5.26 -21.04
N CYS A 331 -5.99 4.81 -20.32
CA CYS A 331 -5.26 5.61 -19.35
C CYS A 331 -3.77 5.32 -19.48
N ARG A 332 -2.94 6.18 -18.95
CA ARG A 332 -1.48 5.98 -18.99
C ARG A 332 -1.06 4.84 -18.10
N CYS A 333 -0.22 3.99 -18.62
CA CYS A 333 0.39 2.91 -17.86
C CYS A 333 1.51 3.44 -16.95
N LEU A 334 1.51 3.02 -15.68
CA LEU A 334 2.49 3.45 -14.68
C LEU A 334 3.79 2.63 -14.70
N ALA A 335 3.97 1.77 -15.70
CA ALA A 335 5.19 0.99 -15.92
C ALA A 335 5.75 1.24 -17.34
N THR A 336 6.04 2.52 -17.62
CA THR A 336 6.53 2.99 -18.91
C THR A 336 7.64 4.03 -18.75
N ASP A 337 8.33 4.35 -19.85
CA ASP A 337 9.30 5.44 -19.87
C ASP A 337 8.67 6.79 -19.49
N TRP A 338 7.40 6.98 -19.88
CA TRP A 338 6.65 8.17 -19.47
C TRP A 338 6.48 8.22 -17.93
N SER A 339 6.05 7.14 -17.31
CA SER A 339 5.81 7.13 -15.85
C SER A 339 7.10 7.36 -15.06
N ARG A 340 8.22 6.80 -15.51
CA ARG A 340 9.53 7.07 -14.93
C ARG A 340 9.89 8.54 -15.01
N GLN A 341 9.67 9.18 -16.15
CA GLN A 341 9.91 10.61 -16.32
C GLN A 341 8.95 11.45 -15.46
N TYR A 342 7.68 11.05 -15.37
CA TYR A 342 6.69 11.68 -14.50
C TYR A 342 7.15 11.61 -13.03
N ILE A 343 7.50 10.44 -12.53
CA ILE A 343 8.01 10.23 -11.17
C ILE A 343 9.26 11.08 -10.91
N GLN A 344 10.19 11.12 -11.85
CA GLN A 344 11.40 11.96 -11.74
C GLN A 344 11.04 13.45 -11.67
N ASN A 345 10.10 13.92 -12.46
CA ASN A 345 9.67 15.33 -12.47
C ASN A 345 9.00 15.71 -11.14
N VAL A 346 8.09 14.87 -10.64
CA VAL A 346 7.42 15.09 -9.35
C VAL A 346 8.44 15.07 -8.18
N THR A 347 9.37 14.12 -8.20
CA THR A 347 10.44 14.04 -7.20
C THR A 347 11.34 15.28 -7.26
N ARG A 348 11.71 15.73 -8.44
CA ARG A 348 12.47 16.97 -8.63
C ARG A 348 11.72 18.20 -8.09
N PHE A 349 10.41 18.30 -8.33
CA PHE A 349 9.59 19.37 -7.77
C PHE A 349 9.69 19.39 -6.25
N ILE A 350 9.53 18.23 -5.60
CA ILE A 350 9.64 18.08 -4.15
C ILE A 350 11.02 18.55 -3.67
N ASP A 351 12.09 18.03 -4.27
CA ASP A 351 13.48 18.34 -3.89
C ASP A 351 13.80 19.84 -4.09
N GLN A 352 13.27 20.48 -5.13
CA GLN A 352 13.57 21.88 -5.43
C GLN A 352 12.68 22.89 -4.71
N THR A 353 11.45 22.53 -4.39
CA THR A 353 10.52 23.44 -3.71
C THR A 353 10.48 23.27 -2.20
N GLY A 354 11.01 22.16 -1.68
CA GLY A 354 10.89 21.80 -0.27
C GLY A 354 9.48 21.34 0.10
N ALA A 355 8.72 20.76 -0.84
CA ALA A 355 7.39 20.25 -0.54
C ALA A 355 7.45 19.11 0.49
N ASP A 356 6.65 19.20 1.55
CA ASP A 356 6.54 18.22 2.62
C ASP A 356 5.52 17.13 2.33
N ALA A 357 4.63 17.37 1.38
CA ALA A 357 3.54 16.48 1.06
C ALA A 357 3.27 16.39 -0.43
N VAL A 358 2.81 15.23 -0.85
CA VAL A 358 2.23 14.99 -2.17
C VAL A 358 0.85 14.37 -2.03
N GLU A 359 -0.12 14.95 -2.70
CA GLU A 359 -1.43 14.37 -2.91
C GLU A 359 -1.45 13.70 -4.28
N ILE A 360 -1.46 12.38 -4.29
CA ILE A 360 -1.37 11.58 -5.51
C ILE A 360 -2.77 11.06 -5.84
N ASP A 361 -3.27 11.39 -7.02
CA ASP A 361 -4.54 10.89 -7.54
C ASP A 361 -4.28 9.66 -8.44
N GLY A 362 -4.58 8.49 -7.95
CA GLY A 362 -4.17 7.19 -8.51
C GLY A 362 -2.98 6.59 -7.74
N PRO A 363 -2.55 5.38 -8.06
CA PRO A 363 -2.80 4.54 -9.25
C PRO A 363 -4.10 3.70 -9.29
N TYR A 364 -5.00 3.77 -8.35
CA TYR A 364 -6.33 3.11 -8.37
C TYR A 364 -6.31 1.63 -8.77
N GLY A 365 -5.48 0.82 -8.19
CA GLY A 365 -5.43 -0.60 -8.48
C GLY A 365 -4.74 -0.96 -9.79
N MET A 366 -4.03 -0.01 -10.41
CA MET A 366 -3.18 -0.24 -11.57
C MET A 366 -3.92 -0.96 -12.71
N MET A 367 -4.51 -0.15 -13.60
CA MET A 367 -5.29 -0.66 -14.74
C MET A 367 -4.50 -1.66 -15.58
N LEU A 368 -5.19 -2.70 -16.03
CA LEU A 368 -4.58 -3.69 -16.92
C LEU A 368 -4.17 -3.04 -18.24
N CYS A 369 -2.95 -3.28 -18.66
CA CYS A 369 -2.33 -2.70 -19.84
C CYS A 369 -1.89 -3.78 -20.82
N SER A 370 -2.19 -3.58 -22.09
CA SER A 370 -1.83 -4.52 -23.16
C SER A 370 -0.33 -4.57 -23.50
N GLY A 371 0.48 -3.73 -22.86
CA GLY A 371 1.90 -3.63 -23.18
C GLY A 371 2.22 -2.78 -24.42
N GLY A 372 3.49 -2.61 -24.69
CA GLY A 372 4.00 -1.85 -25.83
C GLY A 372 5.52 -1.63 -25.75
N LYS A 373 6.09 -0.94 -26.73
CA LYS A 373 7.55 -0.77 -26.83
C LYS A 373 8.19 0.03 -25.70
N THR A 374 7.43 0.90 -25.06
CA THR A 374 7.89 1.76 -23.97
C THR A 374 7.57 1.19 -22.59
N HIS A 375 6.96 0.00 -22.54
CA HIS A 375 6.54 -0.68 -21.33
C HIS A 375 7.63 -1.61 -20.79
N CYS A 376 7.71 -1.77 -19.48
CA CYS A 376 8.55 -2.76 -18.82
C CYS A 376 7.85 -4.09 -18.53
N HIS A 377 6.67 -4.28 -19.08
CA HIS A 377 5.88 -5.52 -19.02
C HIS A 377 5.46 -5.94 -20.44
N GLU A 378 5.05 -7.20 -20.59
CA GLU A 378 4.75 -7.77 -21.90
C GLU A 378 3.30 -7.52 -22.33
N ASP A 379 2.35 -7.81 -21.44
CA ASP A 379 0.92 -7.74 -21.73
C ASP A 379 0.09 -7.42 -20.46
N PHE A 380 -1.22 -7.57 -20.56
CA PHE A 380 -2.12 -7.30 -19.43
C PHE A 380 -1.96 -8.30 -18.27
N THR A 381 -1.37 -9.48 -18.50
CA THR A 381 -1.24 -10.51 -17.47
C THR A 381 -0.09 -10.26 -16.49
N ASP A 382 0.83 -9.37 -16.80
CA ASP A 382 1.94 -8.97 -15.93
C ASP A 382 1.96 -7.47 -15.63
N SER A 383 1.09 -6.70 -16.25
CA SER A 383 1.09 -5.23 -16.18
C SER A 383 0.86 -4.68 -14.76
N GLN A 384 0.00 -5.30 -13.96
CA GLN A 384 -0.32 -4.80 -12.63
C GLN A 384 0.88 -4.88 -11.68
N TYR A 385 1.61 -5.99 -11.70
CA TYR A 385 2.78 -6.18 -10.85
C TYR A 385 3.85 -5.11 -11.13
N HIS A 386 4.16 -4.90 -12.40
CA HIS A 386 5.18 -3.90 -12.78
C HIS A 386 4.76 -2.48 -12.46
N GLN A 387 3.50 -2.12 -12.67
CA GLN A 387 2.98 -0.80 -12.27
C GLN A 387 3.02 -0.60 -10.75
N TRP A 388 2.63 -1.62 -9.98
CA TRP A 388 2.74 -1.60 -8.53
C TRP A 388 4.19 -1.42 -8.07
N LYS A 389 5.11 -2.19 -8.65
CA LYS A 389 6.53 -2.12 -8.28
C LYS A 389 7.10 -0.72 -8.50
N GLU A 390 6.88 -0.12 -9.67
CA GLU A 390 7.45 1.19 -10.02
C GLU A 390 6.71 2.36 -9.35
N ALA A 391 5.40 2.38 -9.41
CA ALA A 391 4.59 3.53 -9.00
C ALA A 391 4.21 3.53 -7.52
N VAL A 392 4.22 2.37 -6.86
CA VAL A 392 3.88 2.27 -5.44
C VAL A 392 5.13 1.94 -4.62
N VAL A 393 5.73 0.77 -4.84
CA VAL A 393 6.86 0.35 -3.98
C VAL A 393 8.04 1.31 -4.11
N ASP A 394 8.59 1.44 -5.30
CA ASP A 394 9.84 2.18 -5.49
C ASP A 394 9.65 3.70 -5.28
N TRP A 395 8.55 4.24 -5.79
CA TRP A 395 8.31 5.68 -5.67
C TRP A 395 7.90 6.09 -4.25
N TYR A 396 6.96 5.38 -3.61
CA TYR A 396 6.53 5.73 -2.25
C TYR A 396 7.66 5.58 -1.23
N GLN A 397 8.48 4.53 -1.35
CA GLN A 397 9.65 4.38 -0.48
C GLN A 397 10.66 5.51 -0.71
N ALA A 398 10.88 5.92 -1.95
CA ALA A 398 11.75 7.06 -2.26
C ALA A 398 11.21 8.39 -1.69
N LEU A 399 9.89 8.59 -1.67
CA LEU A 399 9.24 9.73 -1.04
C LEU A 399 9.35 9.65 0.50
N LYS A 400 9.14 8.48 1.08
CA LYS A 400 9.26 8.30 2.54
C LYS A 400 10.69 8.52 3.03
N ALA A 401 11.70 8.10 2.27
CA ALA A 401 13.10 8.38 2.58
C ALA A 401 13.41 9.89 2.66
N ARG A 402 12.60 10.71 1.98
CA ARG A 402 12.65 12.20 2.02
C ARG A 402 11.80 12.81 3.14
N GLY A 403 11.09 11.99 3.92
CA GLY A 403 10.16 12.47 4.93
C GLY A 403 8.84 13.01 4.38
N VAL A 404 8.52 12.74 3.12
CA VAL A 404 7.32 13.27 2.46
C VAL A 404 6.06 12.59 2.99
N TYR A 405 5.05 13.38 3.30
CA TYR A 405 3.69 12.92 3.58
C TYR A 405 2.99 12.53 2.27
N ILE A 406 2.49 11.30 2.21
CA ILE A 406 1.81 10.77 1.03
C ILE A 406 0.33 10.66 1.31
N ASN A 407 -0.48 11.50 0.64
CA ASN A 407 -1.92 11.40 0.60
C ASN A 407 -2.32 10.73 -0.71
N ALA A 408 -2.78 9.47 -0.64
CA ALA A 408 -3.16 8.67 -1.79
C ALA A 408 -4.59 8.15 -1.62
N PRO A 409 -5.35 7.94 -2.71
CA PRO A 409 -6.71 7.42 -2.62
C PRO A 409 -6.76 5.94 -2.24
N ASP A 410 -5.68 5.21 -2.53
CA ASP A 410 -5.60 3.78 -2.37
C ASP A 410 -5.07 3.33 -1.00
N TRP A 411 -5.22 2.06 -0.69
CA TRP A 411 -4.85 1.43 0.58
C TRP A 411 -3.38 0.98 0.58
N HIS A 412 -2.44 1.92 0.41
CA HIS A 412 -1.00 1.62 0.31
C HIS A 412 -0.21 1.91 1.59
N PHE A 413 -0.80 1.71 2.76
CA PHE A 413 -0.13 1.96 4.05
C PHE A 413 1.15 1.13 4.19
N LEU A 414 1.13 -0.14 3.78
CA LEU A 414 2.29 -1.03 3.89
C LEU A 414 3.44 -0.66 2.94
N ASN A 415 3.19 0.25 1.99
CA ASN A 415 4.20 0.82 1.09
C ASN A 415 4.60 2.26 1.43
N GLY A 416 3.99 2.87 2.46
CA GLY A 416 4.40 4.20 2.92
C GLY A 416 3.36 5.30 2.80
N SER A 417 2.15 5.06 2.27
CA SER A 417 1.12 6.09 2.30
C SER A 417 0.75 6.43 3.74
N ASN A 418 0.65 7.73 4.03
CA ASN A 418 0.24 8.20 5.35
C ASN A 418 -1.27 8.13 5.51
N ARG A 419 -1.98 8.26 4.40
CA ARG A 419 -3.42 8.33 4.37
C ARG A 419 -3.95 7.74 3.09
N SER A 420 -5.08 7.04 3.18
CA SER A 420 -5.87 6.65 2.02
C SER A 420 -6.97 7.68 1.76
N GLY A 421 -7.54 7.66 0.55
CA GLY A 421 -8.71 8.45 0.18
C GLY A 421 -9.99 8.11 0.95
N VAL A 422 -9.93 7.22 1.92
CA VAL A 422 -11.06 6.80 2.75
C VAL A 422 -11.73 7.96 3.52
N GLY A 423 -11.04 9.07 3.72
CA GLY A 423 -11.62 10.29 4.26
C GLY A 423 -12.15 11.26 3.20
N TYR A 424 -12.04 10.89 1.93
CA TYR A 424 -12.41 11.72 0.79
C TYR A 424 -13.51 11.03 0.00
N GLU A 425 -14.74 11.45 0.19
CA GLU A 425 -15.90 10.97 -0.54
C GLU A 425 -16.51 12.09 -1.38
N GLU A 426 -16.19 12.13 -2.65
CA GLU A 426 -16.80 13.09 -3.59
C GLU A 426 -18.29 12.95 -3.65
N ILE A 427 -18.81 11.73 -3.57
CA ILE A 427 -20.24 11.44 -3.65
C ILE A 427 -21.01 12.07 -2.50
N ALA A 428 -20.49 12.02 -1.27
CA ALA A 428 -21.11 12.63 -0.12
C ALA A 428 -21.31 14.15 -0.28
N PHE A 429 -20.45 14.78 -1.05
CA PHE A 429 -20.51 16.23 -1.29
C PHE A 429 -21.45 16.61 -2.44
N SER A 430 -21.87 15.66 -3.23
CA SER A 430 -22.81 15.84 -4.34
C SER A 430 -24.25 15.49 -3.99
N GLU A 431 -24.47 14.94 -2.80
CA GLU A 431 -25.76 14.49 -2.31
C GLU A 431 -26.57 15.64 -1.67
N ARG A 432 -27.84 15.39 -1.41
CA ARG A 432 -28.68 16.30 -0.64
C ARG A 432 -28.21 16.36 0.82
N ARG A 433 -28.53 17.45 1.52
CA ARG A 433 -28.06 17.68 2.89
C ARG A 433 -28.36 16.53 3.84
N GLU A 434 -29.58 15.99 3.78
CA GLU A 434 -30.02 14.89 4.63
C GLU A 434 -29.23 13.62 4.32
N GLU A 435 -28.98 13.36 3.07
CA GLU A 435 -28.16 12.23 2.58
C GLU A 435 -26.69 12.40 2.99
N GLN A 436 -26.15 13.61 2.87
CA GLN A 436 -24.78 13.92 3.35
C GLN A 436 -24.62 13.65 4.85
N LEU A 437 -25.61 14.03 5.67
CA LEU A 437 -25.57 13.76 7.10
C LEU A 437 -25.58 12.28 7.43
N ILE A 438 -26.40 11.50 6.72
CA ILE A 438 -26.47 10.05 6.90
C ILE A 438 -25.18 9.38 6.41
N THR A 439 -24.74 9.70 5.21
CA THR A 439 -23.53 9.17 4.61
C THR A 439 -22.30 9.51 5.45
N SER A 440 -22.18 10.76 5.90
CA SER A 440 -21.07 11.19 6.76
C SER A 440 -21.05 10.44 8.11
N ARG A 441 -22.21 10.15 8.70
CA ARG A 441 -22.29 9.36 9.95
C ARG A 441 -21.92 7.92 9.74
N ILE A 442 -22.44 7.28 8.67
CA ILE A 442 -22.11 5.91 8.31
C ILE A 442 -20.61 5.82 8.02
N TYR A 443 -20.08 6.77 7.30
CA TYR A 443 -18.69 6.85 6.94
C TYR A 443 -17.78 7.04 8.17
N TYR A 444 -18.13 7.96 9.05
CA TYR A 444 -17.41 8.16 10.31
C TYR A 444 -17.42 6.90 11.18
N TYR A 445 -18.56 6.23 11.32
CA TYR A 445 -18.68 4.99 12.06
C TYR A 445 -17.80 3.89 11.44
N LYS A 446 -17.93 3.64 10.15
CA LYS A 446 -17.10 2.67 9.44
C LYS A 446 -15.62 3.04 9.48
N GLY A 447 -15.27 4.29 9.26
CA GLY A 447 -13.90 4.77 9.35
C GLY A 447 -13.30 4.61 10.74
N THR A 448 -14.12 4.77 11.79
CA THR A 448 -13.66 4.56 13.17
C THR A 448 -13.26 3.12 13.42
N PHE A 449 -14.02 2.17 12.92
CA PHE A 449 -13.80 0.75 13.22
C PHE A 449 -13.11 -0.02 12.09
N SER A 450 -13.49 0.19 10.83
CA SER A 450 -13.16 -0.78 9.79
C SER A 450 -12.07 -0.37 8.81
N LYS A 451 -11.76 0.93 8.62
CA LYS A 451 -11.11 1.27 7.36
C LYS A 451 -9.83 2.06 7.46
N ASN A 452 -9.68 2.91 8.40
CA ASN A 452 -8.53 3.78 8.43
C ASN A 452 -7.67 3.52 9.67
N PRO A 453 -6.42 3.08 9.53
CA PRO A 453 -5.50 2.94 10.65
C PRO A 453 -5.17 4.29 11.29
N SER A 454 -5.23 5.39 10.53
CA SER A 454 -5.23 6.74 11.06
C SER A 454 -6.60 7.08 11.65
N GLN A 455 -6.71 8.13 12.48
CA GLN A 455 -8.03 8.59 12.89
C GLN A 455 -8.82 9.06 11.67
N GLY A 456 -10.03 8.54 11.52
CA GLY A 456 -10.95 9.03 10.50
C GLY A 456 -11.39 10.44 10.86
N TRP A 457 -11.15 11.39 9.96
CA TRP A 457 -11.73 12.70 10.03
C TRP A 457 -12.27 13.08 8.66
N GLY A 458 -13.36 13.82 8.69
CA GLY A 458 -14.06 14.19 7.49
C GLY A 458 -13.36 15.32 6.75
N PHE A 459 -13.62 15.38 5.46
CA PHE A 459 -13.30 16.51 4.63
C PHE A 459 -14.44 17.55 4.74
N LEU A 460 -14.11 18.75 5.15
CA LEU A 460 -15.07 19.87 5.21
C LEU A 460 -14.76 20.83 4.05
N PRO A 461 -15.55 20.83 2.98
CA PRO A 461 -15.36 21.81 1.92
C PRO A 461 -15.78 23.19 2.41
N LEU A 462 -14.90 24.16 2.25
CA LEU A 462 -15.17 25.58 2.59
C LEU A 462 -15.75 26.36 1.42
N ASN A 463 -15.81 25.76 0.23
CA ASN A 463 -16.35 26.34 -1.00
C ASN A 463 -17.12 25.29 -1.79
N VAL A 464 -17.87 25.76 -2.80
CA VAL A 464 -18.55 24.87 -3.75
C VAL A 464 -17.54 23.93 -4.39
N TYR A 465 -17.79 22.65 -4.24
CA TYR A 465 -16.93 21.60 -4.77
C TYR A 465 -17.29 21.30 -6.24
N HIS A 466 -16.31 21.00 -7.07
CA HIS A 466 -16.50 20.86 -8.53
C HIS A 466 -17.38 19.66 -8.95
N GLY A 467 -17.59 18.67 -8.11
CA GLY A 467 -18.44 17.50 -8.40
C GLY A 467 -19.92 17.67 -8.08
N GLY A 468 -20.29 18.74 -7.40
CA GLY A 468 -21.68 18.99 -7.00
C GLY A 468 -22.55 19.49 -8.15
N GLY A 469 -23.68 18.80 -8.45
CA GLY A 469 -24.73 19.35 -9.28
C GLY A 469 -25.41 20.55 -8.62
N LYS A 470 -26.36 21.17 -9.32
CA LYS A 470 -27.14 22.32 -8.79
C LYS A 470 -27.89 22.05 -7.48
N ASP A 471 -28.13 20.78 -7.17
CA ASP A 471 -28.80 20.32 -5.97
C ASP A 471 -27.81 19.91 -4.86
N ALA A 472 -26.50 19.99 -5.11
CA ALA A 472 -25.47 19.77 -4.11
C ALA A 472 -25.44 20.96 -3.14
N MET A 473 -25.70 20.68 -1.88
CA MET A 473 -25.85 21.69 -0.83
C MET A 473 -24.52 22.16 -0.28
N PHE A 474 -23.59 22.58 -1.14
CA PHE A 474 -22.36 23.27 -0.74
C PHE A 474 -22.56 24.77 -0.65
N PHE A 475 -23.48 25.17 0.18
CA PHE A 475 -23.52 26.58 0.55
C PHE A 475 -22.51 26.79 1.69
N PRO A 476 -21.44 27.56 1.46
CA PRO A 476 -20.44 27.87 2.48
C PRO A 476 -21.03 28.37 3.78
N THR A 477 -22.25 28.91 3.70
CA THR A 477 -22.92 29.58 4.78
C THR A 477 -23.50 28.69 5.87
N GLU A 478 -23.80 27.40 5.62
CA GLU A 478 -24.40 26.55 6.64
C GLU A 478 -23.43 25.53 7.24
N GLN A 479 -22.54 24.99 6.44
CA GLN A 479 -21.54 24.02 6.94
C GLN A 479 -20.41 24.70 7.71
N ASN A 480 -20.03 25.92 7.34
CA ASN A 480 -19.01 26.70 8.04
C ASN A 480 -19.51 27.39 9.33
N ARG A 481 -20.79 27.32 9.65
CA ARG A 481 -21.30 27.83 10.92
C ARG A 481 -21.01 26.91 12.11
N PHE A 482 -20.54 25.71 11.87
CA PHE A 482 -20.25 24.69 12.88
C PHE A 482 -18.80 24.21 12.90
N ALA A 483 -17.90 24.83 12.13
CA ALA A 483 -16.46 24.59 12.15
C ALA A 483 -15.74 25.54 13.11
#